data_a4d3918e0dd46b28863aed0885c3514b
#
_entry.id   a4d3918e0dd46b28863aed0885c3514b
#
_cell.length_a   1.000
_cell.length_b   1.000
_cell.length_c   1.000
_cell.angle_alpha   90.00
_cell.angle_beta   90.00
_cell.angle_gamma   90.00
#
_symmetry.space_group_name_H-M   'P 1'
#
loop_
_entity.id
_entity.type
_entity.pdbx_description
1 polymer ?
#
loop_
_entity_poly.entity_id
_entity_poly.type
_entity_poly.pdbx_seq_one_letter_code
_entity_poly.pdbx_strand_id
1 'polypeptide(L)'
;HEVLAAASFDAILLDVPCSATGVMRRNPDVKVIRRKNDINKFAALQSELLHSVWKLLKPGGRLLYATCSVLPQENDAIVGSFLGAENTAHSMILPQKVGESTAYGQQVIPSVLGGDGLYYSLLVKPLL
;
A
#
# COMPACT_ATOMS: atom_id res chain seq x y z
N HIS A 1 -9.65 19.76 10.25
CA HIS A 1 -8.40 19.21 9.74
C HIS A 1 -7.27 19.39 10.76
N GLU A 2 -6.87 18.32 11.37
CA GLU A 2 -5.84 18.38 12.41
C GLU A 2 -4.44 18.38 11.81
N VAL A 3 -3.57 19.16 12.43
CA VAL A 3 -2.14 19.12 12.11
C VAL A 3 -1.49 18.16 13.11
N LEU A 4 -0.99 17.05 12.59
CA LEU A 4 -0.33 16.05 13.42
C LEU A 4 1.16 16.33 13.51
N ALA A 5 1.72 16.17 14.69
CA ALA A 5 3.15 16.35 14.90
C ALA A 5 3.92 15.21 14.22
N ALA A 6 5.08 15.54 13.64
CA ALA A 6 5.97 14.53 13.06
C ALA A 6 6.42 13.55 14.14
N ALA A 7 6.67 12.30 13.74
CA ALA A 7 7.16 11.23 14.63
C ALA A 7 6.26 11.02 15.87
N SER A 8 4.93 11.04 15.66
CA SER A 8 3.96 10.92 16.76
C SER A 8 3.45 9.49 16.97
N PHE A 9 3.57 8.62 15.98
CA PHE A 9 2.91 7.30 16.01
C PHE A 9 3.91 6.16 15.98
N ASP A 10 3.61 5.12 16.77
CA ASP A 10 4.42 3.89 16.79
C ASP A 10 4.05 2.94 15.66
N ALA A 11 2.79 2.99 15.23
CA ALA A 11 2.27 2.12 14.18
C ALA A 11 1.20 2.87 13.40
N ILE A 12 1.21 2.67 12.08
CA ILE A 12 0.26 3.30 11.18
C ILE A 12 -0.26 2.26 10.20
N LEU A 13 -1.57 2.26 9.99
CA LEU A 13 -2.19 1.52 8.89
C LEU A 13 -2.57 2.54 7.82
N LEU A 14 -1.99 2.42 6.64
CA LEU A 14 -2.30 3.27 5.50
C LEU A 14 -3.06 2.46 4.45
N ASP A 15 -4.37 2.59 4.46
CA ASP A 15 -5.26 1.98 3.47
C ASP A 15 -5.53 3.05 2.41
N VAL A 16 -4.83 2.95 1.28
CA VAL A 16 -4.82 4.02 0.28
C VAL A 16 -5.96 3.90 -0.71
N PRO A 17 -6.47 5.04 -1.23
CA PRO A 17 -7.38 5.02 -2.37
C PRO A 17 -6.69 4.34 -3.56
N CYS A 18 -7.41 3.48 -4.26
CA CYS A 18 -6.86 2.72 -5.38
C CYS A 18 -7.92 2.49 -6.45
N SER A 19 -7.51 1.85 -7.54
CA SER A 19 -8.41 1.52 -8.64
C SER A 19 -9.48 0.50 -8.24
N ALA A 20 -9.29 -0.17 -7.10
CA ALA A 20 -10.18 -1.22 -6.60
C ALA A 20 -10.27 -2.43 -7.55
N THR A 21 -9.20 -2.70 -8.30
CA THR A 21 -9.17 -3.85 -9.22
C THR A 21 -9.36 -5.19 -8.50
N GLY A 22 -8.98 -5.23 -7.20
CA GLY A 22 -9.18 -6.43 -6.38
C GLY A 22 -10.63 -6.74 -6.08
N VAL A 23 -11.55 -5.80 -6.30
CA VAL A 23 -12.99 -5.99 -6.07
C VAL A 23 -13.80 -6.00 -7.36
N MET A 24 -13.16 -6.01 -8.52
CA MET A 24 -13.84 -6.00 -9.82
C MET A 24 -14.82 -7.14 -9.97
N ARG A 25 -14.50 -8.29 -9.40
CA ARG A 25 -15.33 -9.46 -9.48
C ARG A 25 -16.68 -9.25 -8.81
N ARG A 26 -16.68 -8.57 -7.66
CA ARG A 26 -17.89 -8.25 -6.91
C ARG A 26 -18.59 -7.02 -7.47
N ASN A 27 -17.81 -6.11 -8.04
CA ASN A 27 -18.30 -4.85 -8.60
C ASN A 27 -17.78 -4.69 -10.03
N PRO A 28 -18.37 -5.40 -11.01
CA PRO A 28 -17.85 -5.39 -12.38
C PRO A 28 -17.84 -4.02 -13.04
N ASP A 29 -18.65 -3.08 -12.57
CA ASP A 29 -18.67 -1.71 -13.08
C ASP A 29 -17.32 -1.02 -12.92
N VAL A 30 -16.52 -1.41 -11.94
CA VAL A 30 -15.18 -0.85 -11.72
C VAL A 30 -14.31 -1.04 -12.97
N LYS A 31 -14.43 -2.19 -13.63
CA LYS A 31 -13.66 -2.49 -14.84
C LYS A 31 -14.01 -1.52 -15.97
N VAL A 32 -15.27 -1.14 -16.09
CA VAL A 32 -15.74 -0.26 -17.17
C VAL A 32 -15.25 1.17 -16.97
N ILE A 33 -15.30 1.69 -15.76
CA ILE A 33 -14.99 3.09 -15.47
C ILE A 33 -13.52 3.35 -15.19
N ARG A 34 -12.72 2.32 -14.86
CA ARG A 34 -11.29 2.50 -14.58
C ARG A 34 -10.49 2.51 -15.87
N ARG A 35 -9.75 3.59 -16.09
CA ARG A 35 -8.90 3.81 -17.27
C ARG A 35 -7.46 3.99 -16.83
N LYS A 36 -6.54 3.86 -17.80
CA LYS A 36 -5.11 4.03 -17.53
C LYS A 36 -4.79 5.34 -16.81
N ASN A 37 -5.43 6.45 -17.21
CA ASN A 37 -5.20 7.74 -16.57
C ASN A 37 -5.65 7.75 -15.11
N ASP A 38 -6.74 7.05 -14.79
CA ASP A 38 -7.22 6.95 -13.41
C ASP A 38 -6.25 6.17 -12.56
N ILE A 39 -5.67 5.09 -13.10
CA ILE A 39 -4.66 4.29 -12.40
C ILE A 39 -3.44 5.14 -12.10
N ASN A 40 -2.97 5.94 -13.06
CA ASN A 40 -1.83 6.83 -12.86
C ASN A 40 -2.11 7.88 -11.79
N LYS A 41 -3.32 8.42 -11.74
CA LYS A 41 -3.73 9.37 -10.70
C LYS A 41 -3.74 8.72 -9.33
N PHE A 42 -4.26 7.49 -9.22
CA PHE A 42 -4.23 6.76 -7.95
C PHE A 42 -2.80 6.48 -7.52
N ALA A 43 -1.94 6.06 -8.44
CA ALA A 43 -0.54 5.79 -8.12
C ALA A 43 0.16 7.03 -7.58
N ALA A 44 -0.05 8.19 -8.20
CA ALA A 44 0.52 9.45 -7.74
C ALA A 44 0.04 9.82 -6.34
N LEU A 45 -1.26 9.67 -6.09
CA LEU A 45 -1.85 9.96 -4.79
C LEU A 45 -1.34 9.00 -3.71
N GLN A 46 -1.23 7.72 -4.04
CA GLN A 46 -0.71 6.72 -3.12
C GLN A 46 0.72 7.02 -2.71
N SER A 47 1.56 7.39 -3.67
CA SER A 47 2.95 7.76 -3.41
C SER A 47 3.03 8.99 -2.50
N GLU A 48 2.23 10.01 -2.79
CA GLU A 48 2.17 11.23 -1.99
C GLU A 48 1.73 10.94 -0.55
N LEU A 49 0.68 10.14 -0.38
CA LEU A 49 0.19 9.76 0.94
C LEU A 49 1.23 8.99 1.73
N LEU A 50 1.91 8.03 1.09
CA LEU A 50 2.93 7.22 1.76
C LEU A 50 4.07 8.11 2.26
N HIS A 51 4.57 9.03 1.44
CA HIS A 51 5.62 9.95 1.86
C HIS A 51 5.15 10.87 2.99
N SER A 52 3.93 11.38 2.91
CA SER A 52 3.39 12.30 3.93
C SER A 52 3.20 11.60 5.26
N VAL A 53 2.64 10.40 5.25
CA VAL A 53 2.33 9.65 6.47
C VAL A 53 3.59 9.10 7.13
N TRP A 54 4.61 8.76 6.34
CA TRP A 54 5.89 8.26 6.86
C TRP A 54 6.50 9.22 7.88
N LYS A 55 6.36 10.51 7.67
CA LYS A 55 6.89 11.53 8.59
C LYS A 55 6.26 11.48 9.98
N LEU A 56 5.06 10.91 10.08
CA LEU A 56 4.34 10.79 11.35
C LEU A 56 4.79 9.57 12.14
N LEU A 57 5.53 8.67 11.54
CA LEU A 57 5.96 7.43 12.17
C LEU A 57 7.22 7.67 12.98
N LYS A 58 7.22 7.21 14.23
CA LYS A 58 8.39 7.30 15.11
C LYS A 58 9.51 6.40 14.62
N PRO A 59 10.78 6.75 14.88
CA PRO A 59 11.88 5.78 14.72
C PRO A 59 11.54 4.49 15.48
N GLY A 60 11.78 3.35 14.84
CA GLY A 60 11.38 2.05 15.38
C GLY A 60 9.94 1.67 15.11
N GLY A 61 9.16 2.56 14.50
CA GLY A 61 7.75 2.31 14.19
C GLY A 61 7.54 1.47 12.94
N ARG A 62 6.30 1.06 12.73
CA ARG A 62 5.88 0.21 11.61
C ARG A 62 4.71 0.84 10.88
N LEU A 63 4.74 0.72 9.56
CA LEU A 63 3.64 1.16 8.71
C LEU A 63 3.20 0.01 7.83
N LEU A 64 1.92 -0.30 7.86
CA LEU A 64 1.33 -1.29 6.96
C LEU A 64 0.64 -0.55 5.82
N TYR A 65 1.19 -0.68 4.61
CA TYR A 65 0.62 -0.15 3.40
C TYR A 65 -0.33 -1.17 2.81
N ALA A 66 -1.57 -0.78 2.56
CA ALA A 66 -2.60 -1.71 2.07
C ALA A 66 -3.38 -1.11 0.91
N THR A 67 -3.71 -1.93 -0.07
CA THR A 67 -4.60 -1.56 -1.17
C THR A 67 -5.57 -2.70 -1.45
N CYS A 68 -6.67 -2.39 -2.12
CA CYS A 68 -7.55 -3.41 -2.71
C CYS A 68 -7.30 -3.56 -4.21
N SER A 69 -6.07 -3.34 -4.65
CA SER A 69 -5.64 -3.44 -6.04
C SER A 69 -4.82 -4.70 -6.28
N VAL A 70 -4.92 -5.27 -7.47
CA VAL A 70 -4.02 -6.33 -7.93
C VAL A 70 -2.98 -5.79 -8.91
N LEU A 71 -2.97 -4.48 -9.16
CA LEU A 71 -2.08 -3.86 -10.14
C LEU A 71 -0.72 -3.53 -9.51
N PRO A 72 0.39 -4.01 -10.11
CA PRO A 72 1.72 -3.69 -9.61
C PRO A 72 1.99 -2.18 -9.53
N GLN A 73 1.39 -1.39 -10.42
CA GLN A 73 1.53 0.07 -10.44
C GLN A 73 1.07 0.73 -9.15
N GLU A 74 0.13 0.11 -8.43
CA GLU A 74 -0.41 0.60 -7.17
C GLU A 74 0.19 -0.09 -5.96
N ASN A 75 0.95 -1.14 -6.17
CA ASN A 75 1.47 -2.02 -5.12
C ASN A 75 3.00 -1.96 -5.06
N ASP A 76 3.69 -2.98 -5.58
CA ASP A 76 5.16 -3.04 -5.50
C ASP A 76 5.84 -1.84 -6.16
N ALA A 77 5.28 -1.28 -7.23
CA ALA A 77 5.87 -0.11 -7.87
C ALA A 77 5.88 1.10 -6.94
N ILE A 78 4.80 1.32 -6.19
CA ILE A 78 4.71 2.42 -5.22
C ILE A 78 5.69 2.19 -4.06
N VAL A 79 5.67 1.00 -3.49
CA VAL A 79 6.54 0.66 -2.36
C VAL A 79 8.01 0.69 -2.77
N GLY A 80 8.35 0.12 -3.92
CA GLY A 80 9.71 0.12 -4.43
C GLY A 80 10.25 1.53 -4.68
N SER A 81 9.44 2.39 -5.27
CA SER A 81 9.81 3.79 -5.48
C SER A 81 10.01 4.53 -4.15
N PHE A 82 9.15 4.27 -3.18
CA PHE A 82 9.27 4.85 -1.85
C PHE A 82 10.57 4.41 -1.17
N LEU A 83 10.87 3.10 -1.19
CA LEU A 83 12.10 2.57 -0.59
C LEU A 83 13.35 3.12 -1.24
N GLY A 84 13.29 3.39 -2.55
CA GLY A 84 14.41 4.00 -3.26
C GLY A 84 14.64 5.46 -2.88
N ALA A 85 13.58 6.18 -2.52
CA ALA A 85 13.66 7.58 -2.13
C ALA A 85 13.92 7.75 -0.63
N GLU A 86 13.44 6.82 0.20
CA GLU A 86 13.54 6.90 1.66
C GLU A 86 14.57 5.87 2.14
N ASN A 87 15.81 6.32 2.30
CA ASN A 87 16.94 5.44 2.60
C ASN A 87 16.82 4.70 3.93
N THR A 88 16.04 5.21 4.88
CA THR A 88 15.91 4.60 6.20
C THR A 88 14.79 3.56 6.26
N ALA A 89 13.91 3.53 5.26
CA ALA A 89 12.79 2.59 5.25
C ALA A 89 13.22 1.21 4.80
N HIS A 90 12.66 0.17 5.42
CA HIS A 90 12.87 -1.22 5.04
C HIS A 90 11.54 -1.94 4.96
N SER A 91 11.40 -2.84 4.00
CA SER A 91 10.25 -3.73 3.96
C SER A 91 10.55 -4.98 4.79
N MET A 92 9.52 -5.53 5.44
CA MET A 92 9.62 -6.76 6.20
C MET A 92 8.56 -7.74 5.75
N ILE A 93 8.86 -9.02 5.92
CA ILE A 93 7.88 -10.08 5.67
C ILE A 93 6.85 -10.03 6.79
N LEU A 94 5.56 -10.13 6.42
CA LEU A 94 4.49 -10.19 7.41
C LEU A 94 4.65 -11.42 8.28
N PRO A 95 4.33 -11.33 9.59
CA PRO A 95 4.44 -12.48 10.51
C PRO A 95 3.59 -13.66 10.07
N GLN A 96 2.46 -13.40 9.42
CA GLN A 96 1.60 -14.45 8.88
C GLN A 96 1.61 -14.35 7.37
N LYS A 97 1.71 -15.50 6.71
CA LYS A 97 1.66 -15.53 5.25
C LYS A 97 0.24 -15.26 4.78
N VAL A 98 0.08 -14.20 3.99
CA VAL A 98 -1.19 -13.79 3.40
C VAL A 98 -0.98 -13.67 1.90
N GLY A 99 -1.55 -14.61 1.13
CA GLY A 99 -1.43 -14.60 -0.34
C GLY A 99 -0.03 -14.96 -0.83
N GLU A 100 0.30 -14.44 -2.00
CA GLU A 100 1.58 -14.70 -2.66
C GLU A 100 2.60 -13.62 -2.31
N SER A 101 3.82 -14.02 -2.03
CA SER A 101 4.91 -13.07 -1.77
C SER A 101 5.28 -12.34 -3.06
N THR A 102 5.46 -11.02 -2.95
CA THR A 102 5.94 -10.17 -4.03
C THR A 102 7.29 -9.57 -3.65
N ALA A 103 7.82 -8.67 -4.47
CA ALA A 103 9.12 -8.06 -4.19
C ALA A 103 9.16 -7.34 -2.84
N TYR A 104 8.07 -6.64 -2.47
CA TYR A 104 8.03 -5.82 -1.27
C TYR A 104 6.85 -6.11 -0.35
N GLY A 105 6.02 -7.07 -0.68
CA GLY A 105 4.84 -7.34 0.12
C GLY A 105 4.18 -8.67 -0.22
N GLN A 106 2.87 -8.72 -0.03
CA GLN A 106 2.07 -9.90 -0.30
C GLN A 106 0.80 -9.53 -1.03
N GLN A 107 0.48 -10.29 -2.07
CA GLN A 107 -0.67 -10.07 -2.92
C GLN A 107 -1.67 -11.19 -2.77
N VAL A 108 -2.87 -10.86 -2.34
CA VAL A 108 -4.01 -11.78 -2.34
C VAL A 108 -4.75 -11.58 -3.67
N ILE A 109 -4.90 -12.66 -4.43
CA ILE A 109 -5.59 -12.63 -5.72
C ILE A 109 -7.07 -12.94 -5.51
N PRO A 110 -8.00 -12.25 -6.19
CA PRO A 110 -9.41 -12.59 -6.11
C PRO A 110 -9.62 -14.05 -6.53
N SER A 111 -10.45 -14.77 -5.79
CA SER A 111 -10.66 -16.20 -6.06
C SER A 111 -12.09 -16.46 -6.49
N VAL A 112 -12.29 -17.63 -7.12
CA VAL A 112 -13.63 -18.10 -7.50
C VAL A 112 -14.53 -18.33 -6.28
N LEU A 113 -13.95 -18.47 -5.10
CA LEU A 113 -14.68 -18.65 -3.86
C LEU A 113 -15.12 -17.34 -3.22
N GLY A 114 -14.81 -16.19 -3.82
CA GLY A 114 -15.37 -14.91 -3.43
C GLY A 114 -14.46 -13.95 -2.69
N GLY A 115 -13.19 -14.28 -2.47
CA GLY A 115 -12.26 -13.37 -1.82
C GLY A 115 -11.89 -12.19 -2.70
N ASP A 116 -11.77 -10.99 -2.10
CA ASP A 116 -11.28 -9.81 -2.79
C ASP A 116 -9.75 -9.86 -2.94
N GLY A 117 -9.23 -9.15 -3.94
CA GLY A 117 -7.80 -8.93 -4.08
C GLY A 117 -7.34 -7.86 -3.09
N LEU A 118 -6.25 -8.13 -2.39
CA LEU A 118 -5.67 -7.22 -1.41
C LEU A 118 -4.15 -7.29 -1.50
N TYR A 119 -3.51 -6.16 -1.26
CA TYR A 119 -2.06 -6.08 -1.21
C TYR A 119 -1.63 -5.49 0.13
N TYR A 120 -0.58 -6.05 0.71
CA TYR A 120 -0.01 -5.57 1.97
C TYR A 120 1.51 -5.47 1.87
N SER A 121 2.06 -4.39 2.39
CA SER A 121 3.51 -4.24 2.55
C SER A 121 3.80 -3.66 3.92
N LEU A 122 4.59 -4.37 4.71
CA LEU A 122 5.00 -3.91 6.03
C LEU A 122 6.33 -3.17 5.92
N LEU A 123 6.31 -1.90 6.30
CA LEU A 123 7.47 -1.02 6.27
C LEU A 123 7.91 -0.66 7.68
N VAL A 124 9.21 -0.64 7.90
CA VAL A 124 9.79 -0.38 9.22
C VAL A 124 10.71 0.82 9.13
N LYS A 125 10.61 1.71 10.12
CA LYS A 125 11.52 2.84 10.29
C LYS A 125 12.52 2.47 11.37
N PRO A 126 13.83 2.39 11.08
CA PRO A 126 14.82 2.04 12.10
C PRO A 126 14.89 3.07 13.20
N LEU A 127 15.49 2.69 14.33
CA LEU A 127 15.64 3.56 15.48
C LEU A 127 16.59 4.74 15.23
N LEU A 128 17.50 4.59 14.31
CA LEU A 128 18.47 5.64 13.97
C LEU A 128 18.36 6.05 12.51
#